data_efb6f014fa3ba46c85ebdffd8979a6ca
#
_entry.id   efb6f014fa3ba46c85ebdffd8979a6ca
#
_cell.length_a   1.000
_cell.length_b   1.000
_cell.length_c   1.000
_cell.angle_alpha   90.00
_cell.angle_beta   90.00
_cell.angle_gamma   90.00
#
_symmetry.space_group_name_H-M   'P 1'
#
loop_
_entity.id
_entity.type
_entity.pdbx_description
1 polymer ?
#
loop_
_entity_poly.entity_id
_entity_poly.type
_entity_poly.pdbx_seq_one_letter_code
_entity_poly.pdbx_strand_id
1 'polypeptide(L)'
;EGVMNFMNTGDIRKLPNIDTSFSAVALDINEIDVDSLSFPFCTECMVIGEDIPRDKLSQTIKPLGDSIVIAGSKHRAKVHIHTDDPATLFETLATYGEVQQQKVDDMREQNKSVRSQQKIALVVDSTCDLPVDLLEKHHIHVVPVRLNFGKEQYIDRVTISNEEFYTKLAHSAHHPQTSQPPPADFRRMYQFLSSHYESVISLHLPQVLSGTYQNASAALEKVKFKQHQTILDSLSVSAGTGVIALELAEAIDQDMSFPELTQLAEETIEKTEIFIALKTLDAVQKGGRLSVGKKRLIDFLGLNLVLSITRNGLLKPCGVTFGRKNIFEKFKKFVLKKAHNKSIKRIGIVHGVNPDTAETMKVVFESAYPDAQVFVSDFCPALGVHAGVGAIGIALQYN
;
A
#
# COMPACT_ATOMS: atom_id res chain seq x y z
N GLU A 1 14.46 43.60 3.04
CA GLU A 1 14.87 44.80 2.25
C GLU A 1 13.71 45.41 1.47
N GLY A 2 12.87 44.67 0.73
CA GLY A 2 11.75 45.21 -0.06
C GLY A 2 10.70 45.94 0.76
N VAL A 3 10.34 45.44 1.94
CA VAL A 3 9.37 46.07 2.86
C VAL A 3 9.93 47.35 3.47
N MET A 4 11.21 47.35 3.85
CA MET A 4 11.91 48.55 4.39
C MET A 4 12.04 49.62 3.32
N ASN A 5 12.29 49.25 2.07
CA ASN A 5 12.39 50.21 0.96
C ASN A 5 11.02 50.86 0.66
N PHE A 6 9.94 50.08 0.67
CA PHE A 6 8.58 50.60 0.52
C PHE A 6 8.18 51.57 1.65
N MET A 7 8.55 51.24 2.88
CA MET A 7 8.26 52.11 4.03
C MET A 7 9.03 53.45 3.96
N ASN A 8 10.20 53.48 3.31
CA ASN A 8 11.04 54.68 3.22
C ASN A 8 10.78 55.51 1.96
N THR A 9 10.35 54.93 0.86
CA THR A 9 10.24 55.61 -0.44
C THR A 9 8.83 55.63 -1.01
N GLY A 10 7.91 54.76 -0.50
CA GLY A 10 6.57 54.57 -1.05
C GLY A 10 6.54 53.88 -2.41
N ASP A 11 7.68 53.48 -2.94
CA ASP A 11 7.80 52.85 -4.26
C ASP A 11 7.76 51.33 -4.16
N ILE A 12 6.80 50.73 -4.83
CA ILE A 12 6.78 49.28 -5.06
C ILE A 12 7.81 48.99 -6.16
N ARG A 13 8.90 48.32 -5.80
CA ARG A 13 9.87 47.83 -6.76
C ARG A 13 9.13 46.98 -7.80
N LYS A 14 8.97 47.49 -9.02
CA LYS A 14 8.52 46.66 -10.14
C LYS A 14 9.54 45.54 -10.30
N LEU A 15 9.13 44.31 -10.01
CA LEU A 15 9.94 43.15 -10.38
C LEU A 15 10.23 43.29 -11.89
N PRO A 16 11.47 43.11 -12.34
CA PRO A 16 11.73 42.99 -13.75
C PRO A 16 10.78 41.95 -14.30
N ASN A 17 10.21 42.21 -15.48
CA ASN A 17 9.41 41.20 -16.19
C ASN A 17 10.27 39.94 -16.26
N ILE A 18 10.01 39.01 -15.37
CA ILE A 18 10.54 37.66 -15.49
C ILE A 18 9.81 37.16 -16.71
N ASP A 19 10.57 37.02 -17.81
CA ASP A 19 10.10 36.36 -18.99
C ASP A 19 9.67 34.97 -18.56
N THR A 20 8.36 34.78 -18.39
CA THR A 20 7.76 33.50 -18.03
C THR A 20 7.67 32.57 -19.24
N SER A 21 8.22 32.96 -20.37
CA SER A 21 8.55 32.04 -21.45
C SER A 21 9.78 31.18 -21.04
N PHE A 22 9.69 30.49 -19.91
CA PHE A 22 10.36 29.22 -19.83
C PHE A 22 9.72 28.37 -20.92
N SER A 23 10.31 28.38 -22.11
CA SER A 23 10.23 27.24 -22.97
C SER A 23 10.63 26.09 -22.06
N ALA A 24 9.66 25.28 -21.66
CA ALA A 24 9.95 23.99 -21.14
C ALA A 24 10.94 23.41 -22.16
N VAL A 25 12.20 23.34 -21.80
CA VAL A 25 13.11 22.42 -22.44
C VAL A 25 12.43 21.11 -22.13
N ALA A 26 11.66 20.63 -23.08
CA ALA A 26 11.21 19.26 -23.10
C ALA A 26 12.54 18.47 -23.11
N LEU A 27 13.03 18.17 -21.91
CA LEU A 27 14.00 17.10 -21.75
C LEU A 27 13.31 15.92 -22.43
N ASP A 28 13.93 15.41 -23.45
CA ASP A 28 13.44 14.24 -24.16
C ASP A 28 13.52 13.08 -23.18
N ILE A 29 12.42 12.90 -22.39
CA ILE A 29 12.30 11.90 -21.31
C ILE A 29 12.53 10.49 -21.87
N ASN A 30 12.51 10.35 -23.19
CA ASN A 30 12.77 9.10 -23.90
C ASN A 30 14.24 8.63 -23.86
N GLU A 31 15.20 9.48 -23.46
CA GLU A 31 16.62 9.12 -23.43
C GLU A 31 17.17 8.82 -22.02
N ILE A 32 16.42 9.06 -20.95
CA ILE A 32 16.87 8.73 -19.60
C ILE A 32 16.61 7.24 -19.39
N ASP A 33 17.66 6.46 -19.31
CA ASP A 33 17.61 5.07 -18.83
C ASP A 33 17.35 5.09 -17.32
N VAL A 34 16.06 5.02 -16.95
CA VAL A 34 15.59 5.15 -15.57
C VAL A 34 15.94 3.92 -14.75
N ASP A 35 16.18 2.77 -15.40
CA ASP A 35 16.64 1.56 -14.73
C ASP A 35 18.09 1.70 -14.26
N SER A 36 18.83 2.67 -14.81
CA SER A 36 20.19 3.03 -14.38
C SER A 36 20.26 4.11 -13.30
N LEU A 37 19.13 4.64 -12.81
CA LEU A 37 19.12 5.65 -11.76
C LEU A 37 19.70 5.10 -10.46
N SER A 38 20.79 5.73 -9.98
CA SER A 38 21.40 5.40 -8.69
C SER A 38 20.48 5.70 -7.51
N PHE A 39 19.59 6.70 -7.66
CA PHE A 39 18.68 7.19 -6.62
C PHE A 39 17.24 7.28 -7.15
N PRO A 40 16.51 6.16 -7.20
CA PRO A 40 15.22 6.09 -7.89
C PRO A 40 14.04 6.70 -7.12
N PHE A 41 14.19 6.99 -5.81
CA PHE A 41 13.09 7.50 -4.99
C PHE A 41 13.17 9.01 -4.79
N CYS A 42 12.22 9.74 -5.35
CA CYS A 42 11.99 11.15 -5.03
C CYS A 42 11.34 11.26 -3.65
N THR A 43 12.10 11.70 -2.66
CA THR A 43 11.72 11.66 -1.26
C THR A 43 11.60 13.07 -0.69
N GLU A 44 10.46 13.37 -0.04
CA GLU A 44 10.22 14.63 0.62
C GLU A 44 9.68 14.43 2.04
N CYS A 45 10.04 15.34 2.95
CA CYS A 45 9.43 15.42 4.28
C CYS A 45 9.54 16.80 4.89
N MET A 46 8.90 16.96 6.04
CA MET A 46 9.06 18.12 6.94
C MET A 46 9.72 17.65 8.24
N VAL A 47 10.88 18.22 8.57
CA VAL A 47 11.53 18.03 9.86
C VAL A 47 11.11 19.18 10.76
N ILE A 48 10.61 18.87 11.97
CA ILE A 48 10.19 19.85 12.98
C ILE A 48 11.06 19.67 14.23
N GLY A 49 11.76 20.74 14.64
CA GLY A 49 12.67 20.72 15.79
C GLY A 49 12.82 22.09 16.42
N GLU A 50 13.53 22.17 17.53
CA GLU A 50 13.76 23.45 18.22
C GLU A 50 14.83 24.31 17.53
N ASP A 51 15.92 23.67 17.07
CA ASP A 51 17.00 24.35 16.36
C ASP A 51 17.67 23.39 15.35
N ILE A 52 17.13 23.37 14.12
CA ILE A 52 17.59 22.48 13.05
C ILE A 52 18.79 23.12 12.35
N PRO A 53 20.01 22.58 12.50
CA PRO A 53 21.22 23.10 11.87
C PRO A 53 21.27 22.66 10.40
N ARG A 54 20.63 23.41 9.51
CA ARG A 54 20.41 23.06 8.09
C ARG A 54 21.68 22.71 7.32
N ASP A 55 22.80 23.42 7.60
CA ASP A 55 24.08 23.15 6.92
C ASP A 55 24.63 21.76 7.34
N LYS A 56 24.55 21.45 8.63
CA LYS A 56 24.94 20.13 9.15
C LYS A 56 24.02 19.04 8.63
N LEU A 57 22.70 19.29 8.64
CA LEU A 57 21.69 18.37 8.08
C LEU A 57 21.98 18.07 6.61
N SER A 58 22.24 19.11 5.80
CA SER A 58 22.63 18.94 4.40
C SER A 58 23.89 18.09 4.20
N GLN A 59 24.91 18.34 5.02
CA GLN A 59 26.15 17.55 4.98
C GLN A 59 25.91 16.09 5.37
N THR A 60 25.05 15.85 6.36
CA THR A 60 24.75 14.49 6.85
C THR A 60 24.00 13.65 5.82
N ILE A 61 23.02 14.25 5.08
CA ILE A 61 22.24 13.50 4.10
C ILE A 61 22.90 13.44 2.72
N LYS A 62 23.96 14.24 2.48
CA LYS A 62 24.66 14.26 1.18
C LYS A 62 25.14 12.89 0.68
N PRO A 63 25.62 11.96 1.52
CA PRO A 63 25.99 10.62 1.09
C PRO A 63 24.79 9.72 0.73
N LEU A 64 23.57 10.08 1.15
CA LEU A 64 22.36 9.28 0.98
C LEU A 64 21.62 9.54 -0.34
N GLY A 65 22.10 10.48 -1.17
CA GLY A 65 21.42 10.78 -2.41
C GLY A 65 21.89 12.05 -3.11
N ASP A 66 21.16 12.43 -4.14
CA ASP A 66 21.38 13.66 -4.91
C ASP A 66 20.15 14.58 -4.94
N SER A 67 20.21 15.64 -5.77
CA SER A 67 19.10 16.62 -5.96
C SER A 67 18.58 17.22 -4.64
N ILE A 68 19.46 17.42 -3.67
CA ILE A 68 19.12 17.82 -2.31
C ILE A 68 18.66 19.29 -2.29
N VAL A 69 17.44 19.51 -1.76
CA VAL A 69 16.90 20.83 -1.47
C VAL A 69 16.41 20.88 -0.03
N ILE A 70 16.95 21.83 0.76
CA ILE A 70 16.51 22.08 2.13
C ILE A 70 16.04 23.53 2.24
N ALA A 71 14.74 23.71 2.52
CA ALA A 71 14.11 25.01 2.67
C ALA A 71 13.38 25.14 4.01
N GLY A 72 13.31 26.35 4.54
CA GLY A 72 12.56 26.63 5.77
C GLY A 72 13.33 27.43 6.82
N SER A 73 12.98 27.24 8.08
CA SER A 73 13.55 27.94 9.25
C SER A 73 14.31 26.97 10.17
N LYS A 74 14.89 27.47 11.24
CA LYS A 74 15.51 26.63 12.29
C LYS A 74 14.51 25.71 13.05
N HIS A 75 13.23 25.98 12.95
CA HIS A 75 12.19 25.17 13.62
C HIS A 75 11.48 24.22 12.66
N ARG A 76 11.55 24.45 11.36
CA ARG A 76 10.86 23.65 10.33
C ARG A 76 11.71 23.65 9.07
N ALA A 77 12.16 22.48 8.65
CA ALA A 77 12.92 22.29 7.41
C ALA A 77 12.16 21.33 6.48
N LYS A 78 11.79 21.80 5.28
CA LYS A 78 11.33 20.93 4.21
C LYS A 78 12.57 20.36 3.53
N VAL A 79 12.67 19.06 3.44
CA VAL A 79 13.75 18.33 2.79
C VAL A 79 13.20 17.66 1.54
N HIS A 80 13.91 17.79 0.44
CA HIS A 80 13.73 17.03 -0.80
C HIS A 80 15.08 16.43 -1.19
N ILE A 81 15.09 15.17 -1.58
CA ILE A 81 16.28 14.42 -2.01
C ILE A 81 15.85 13.24 -2.88
N HIS A 82 16.67 12.91 -3.89
CA HIS A 82 16.57 11.61 -4.54
C HIS A 82 17.49 10.63 -3.82
N THR A 83 16.97 9.47 -3.42
CA THR A 83 17.70 8.45 -2.64
C THR A 83 17.37 7.05 -3.16
N ASP A 84 18.21 6.09 -2.84
CA ASP A 84 17.95 4.65 -3.03
C ASP A 84 17.33 4.01 -1.79
N ASP A 85 17.48 4.65 -0.60
CA ASP A 85 16.96 4.16 0.67
C ASP A 85 16.21 5.27 1.45
N PRO A 86 14.90 5.45 1.19
CA PRO A 86 14.07 6.38 1.94
C PRO A 86 13.97 6.08 3.44
N ALA A 87 14.11 4.82 3.85
CA ALA A 87 14.03 4.42 5.25
C ALA A 87 15.22 5.00 6.04
N THR A 88 16.44 4.71 5.61
CA THR A 88 17.68 5.25 6.20
C THR A 88 17.70 6.79 6.18
N LEU A 89 17.17 7.40 5.12
CA LEU A 89 17.03 8.86 5.06
C LEU A 89 16.13 9.40 6.19
N PHE A 90 14.92 8.84 6.36
CA PHE A 90 14.00 9.31 7.40
C PHE A 90 14.51 9.03 8.81
N GLU A 91 15.18 7.92 9.05
CA GLU A 91 15.86 7.63 10.33
C GLU A 91 16.96 8.65 10.63
N THR A 92 17.77 8.99 9.62
CA THR A 92 18.79 10.02 9.74
C THR A 92 18.18 11.38 10.07
N LEU A 93 17.11 11.77 9.36
CA LEU A 93 16.40 13.05 9.59
C LEU A 93 15.73 13.09 10.97
N ALA A 94 15.26 11.96 11.49
CA ALA A 94 14.64 11.87 12.83
C ALA A 94 15.61 12.23 13.97
N THR A 95 16.92 12.16 13.74
CA THR A 95 17.94 12.63 14.71
C THR A 95 17.97 14.17 14.86
N TYR A 96 17.39 14.91 13.91
CA TYR A 96 17.31 16.36 13.91
C TYR A 96 15.97 16.93 14.37
N GLY A 97 14.94 16.08 14.46
CA GLY A 97 13.60 16.49 14.86
C GLY A 97 12.53 15.48 14.46
N GLU A 98 11.28 15.84 14.67
CA GLU A 98 10.14 15.00 14.26
C GLU A 98 9.95 15.04 12.74
N VAL A 99 9.97 13.88 12.08
CA VAL A 99 9.77 13.76 10.64
C VAL A 99 8.29 13.61 10.34
N GLN A 100 7.71 14.59 9.66
CA GLN A 100 6.30 14.62 9.29
C GLN A 100 6.13 14.75 7.78
N GLN A 101 4.90 14.52 7.29
CA GLN A 101 4.53 14.67 5.87
C GLN A 101 5.48 13.90 4.92
N GLN A 102 5.87 12.71 5.31
CA GLN A 102 6.70 11.83 4.49
C GLN A 102 6.02 11.53 3.16
N LYS A 103 6.78 11.72 2.07
CA LYS A 103 6.39 11.41 0.69
C LYS A 103 7.53 10.68 0.02
N VAL A 104 7.23 9.61 -0.69
CA VAL A 104 8.18 8.86 -1.51
C VAL A 104 7.48 8.52 -2.81
N ASP A 105 8.06 8.91 -3.93
CA ASP A 105 7.60 8.55 -5.27
C ASP A 105 8.71 7.74 -5.96
N ASP A 106 8.39 6.55 -6.49
CA ASP A 106 9.33 5.77 -7.29
C ASP A 106 9.31 6.28 -8.74
N MET A 107 10.41 6.90 -9.14
CA MET A 107 10.57 7.47 -10.50
C MET A 107 10.65 6.39 -11.58
N ARG A 108 11.07 5.16 -11.25
CA ARG A 108 11.06 4.02 -12.18
C ARG A 108 9.64 3.62 -12.52
N GLU A 109 8.77 3.49 -11.51
CA GLU A 109 7.35 3.18 -11.72
C GLU A 109 6.63 4.31 -12.47
N GLN A 110 6.96 5.57 -12.19
CA GLN A 110 6.45 6.70 -12.96
C GLN A 110 6.88 6.61 -14.44
N ASN A 111 8.13 6.27 -14.72
CA ASN A 111 8.61 6.13 -16.08
C ASN A 111 7.99 4.95 -16.82
N LYS A 112 7.82 3.79 -16.14
CA LYS A 112 7.08 2.65 -16.70
C LYS A 112 5.67 3.05 -17.12
N SER A 113 4.97 3.84 -16.29
CA SER A 113 3.64 4.36 -16.60
C SER A 113 3.62 5.27 -17.83
N VAL A 114 4.63 6.14 -17.98
CA VAL A 114 4.77 7.01 -19.18
C VAL A 114 4.93 6.19 -20.46
N ARG A 115 5.62 5.05 -20.40
CA ARG A 115 5.85 4.15 -21.54
C ARG A 115 4.75 3.12 -21.74
N SER A 116 3.81 2.99 -20.81
CA SER A 116 2.72 2.03 -20.90
C SER A 116 1.79 2.35 -22.08
N GLN A 117 1.36 1.31 -22.78
CA GLN A 117 0.35 1.40 -23.84
C GLN A 117 -1.08 1.16 -23.33
N GLN A 118 -1.22 0.81 -22.03
CA GLN A 118 -2.52 0.60 -21.42
C GLN A 118 -3.32 1.91 -21.38
N LYS A 119 -4.61 1.82 -21.68
CA LYS A 119 -5.53 2.97 -21.64
C LYS A 119 -6.16 3.19 -20.28
N ILE A 120 -6.21 2.13 -19.47
CA ILE A 120 -6.87 2.09 -18.17
C ILE A 120 -5.82 1.80 -17.10
N ALA A 121 -5.69 2.70 -16.14
CA ALA A 121 -4.86 2.49 -14.96
C ALA A 121 -5.62 1.68 -13.90
N LEU A 122 -4.96 0.69 -13.30
CA LEU A 122 -5.45 -0.01 -12.12
C LEU A 122 -4.69 0.46 -10.89
N VAL A 123 -5.41 0.96 -9.89
CA VAL A 123 -4.85 1.44 -8.62
C VAL A 123 -5.35 0.58 -7.48
N VAL A 124 -4.46 0.17 -6.58
CA VAL A 124 -4.78 -0.55 -5.34
C VAL A 124 -4.11 0.14 -4.15
N ASP A 125 -4.50 -0.20 -2.94
CA ASP A 125 -3.69 0.13 -1.76
C ASP A 125 -2.74 -1.02 -1.40
N SER A 126 -1.72 -0.74 -0.58
CA SER A 126 -0.66 -1.71 -0.26
C SER A 126 -1.16 -2.97 0.47
N THR A 127 -2.42 -2.99 0.93
CA THR A 127 -3.00 -4.16 1.60
C THR A 127 -3.52 -5.24 0.63
N CYS A 128 -3.31 -5.10 -0.67
CA CYS A 128 -3.74 -6.10 -1.65
C CYS A 128 -2.88 -7.37 -1.62
N ASP A 129 -1.68 -7.33 -1.04
CA ASP A 129 -0.74 -8.44 -0.85
C ASP A 129 -0.48 -9.30 -2.10
N LEU A 130 -0.51 -8.69 -3.29
CA LEU A 130 0.04 -9.32 -4.48
C LEU A 130 1.57 -9.41 -4.40
N PRO A 131 2.19 -10.46 -4.94
CA PRO A 131 3.62 -10.50 -5.20
C PRO A 131 4.08 -9.30 -6.04
N VAL A 132 5.28 -8.79 -5.74
CA VAL A 132 5.82 -7.58 -6.39
C VAL A 132 5.98 -7.78 -7.90
N ASP A 133 6.44 -8.96 -8.32
CA ASP A 133 6.59 -9.34 -9.72
C ASP A 133 5.26 -9.28 -10.50
N LEU A 134 4.13 -9.63 -9.87
CA LEU A 134 2.81 -9.50 -10.48
C LEU A 134 2.34 -8.05 -10.55
N LEU A 135 2.61 -7.23 -9.51
CA LEU A 135 2.32 -5.80 -9.52
C LEU A 135 3.07 -5.10 -10.66
N GLU A 136 4.36 -5.39 -10.80
CA GLU A 136 5.22 -4.82 -11.84
C GLU A 136 4.83 -5.30 -13.24
N LYS A 137 4.63 -6.61 -13.41
CA LYS A 137 4.27 -7.22 -14.69
C LYS A 137 3.02 -6.62 -15.31
N HIS A 138 2.03 -6.33 -14.49
CA HIS A 138 0.72 -5.83 -14.92
C HIS A 138 0.54 -4.32 -14.69
N HIS A 139 1.61 -3.59 -14.37
CA HIS A 139 1.59 -2.14 -14.12
C HIS A 139 0.50 -1.70 -13.12
N ILE A 140 0.31 -2.47 -12.02
CA ILE A 140 -0.65 -2.15 -10.98
C ILE A 140 -0.06 -1.08 -10.06
N HIS A 141 -0.71 0.07 -9.95
CA HIS A 141 -0.26 1.20 -9.14
C HIS A 141 -0.68 1.02 -7.69
N VAL A 142 0.27 1.22 -6.76
CA VAL A 142 0.02 1.01 -5.32
C VAL A 142 0.06 2.33 -4.57
N VAL A 143 -0.98 2.62 -3.78
CA VAL A 143 -0.99 3.72 -2.80
C VAL A 143 -0.75 3.15 -1.42
N PRO A 144 0.40 3.42 -0.78
CA PRO A 144 0.78 2.77 0.46
C PRO A 144 -0.01 3.29 1.66
N VAL A 145 -0.46 2.38 2.50
CA VAL A 145 -1.02 2.64 3.83
C VAL A 145 0.08 3.16 4.76
N ARG A 146 -0.28 3.83 5.84
CA ARG A 146 0.66 4.33 6.84
C ARG A 146 0.60 3.45 8.09
N LEU A 147 1.74 3.32 8.77
CA LEU A 147 1.80 2.69 10.09
C LEU A 147 2.78 3.44 10.98
N ASN A 148 2.62 3.27 12.30
CA ASN A 148 3.49 3.90 13.27
C ASN A 148 3.75 2.99 14.49
N PHE A 149 4.97 3.07 15.02
CA PHE A 149 5.37 2.53 16.32
C PHE A 149 5.59 3.70 17.28
N GLY A 150 4.59 4.01 18.10
CA GLY A 150 4.63 5.21 18.93
C GLY A 150 4.71 6.48 18.08
N LYS A 151 5.85 7.19 18.12
CA LYS A 151 6.08 8.42 17.33
C LYS A 151 6.72 8.16 15.97
N GLU A 152 7.31 7.01 15.74
CA GLU A 152 7.95 6.66 14.49
C GLU A 152 6.91 6.31 13.42
N GLN A 153 6.95 7.01 12.29
CA GLN A 153 5.99 6.85 11.19
C GLN A 153 6.65 6.13 10.02
N TYR A 154 5.91 5.23 9.40
CA TYR A 154 6.37 4.45 8.26
C TYR A 154 5.34 4.43 7.14
N ILE A 155 5.84 4.32 5.92
CA ILE A 155 5.08 4.08 4.70
C ILE A 155 5.18 2.57 4.41
N ASP A 156 4.05 1.90 4.37
CA ASP A 156 3.95 0.45 4.21
C ASP A 156 4.71 -0.04 2.97
N ARG A 157 5.64 -0.99 3.14
CA ARG A 157 6.53 -1.56 2.12
C ARG A 157 7.49 -0.57 1.42
N VAL A 158 7.49 0.70 1.82
CA VAL A 158 8.36 1.73 1.22
C VAL A 158 9.47 2.15 2.18
N THR A 159 9.12 2.44 3.45
CA THR A 159 10.08 2.85 4.48
C THR A 159 10.16 1.86 5.64
N ILE A 160 9.55 0.72 5.50
CA ILE A 160 9.71 -0.45 6.36
C ILE A 160 9.40 -1.69 5.54
N SER A 161 10.34 -2.60 5.45
CA SER A 161 10.17 -3.90 4.83
C SER A 161 9.35 -4.85 5.73
N ASN A 162 8.89 -5.98 5.17
CA ASN A 162 8.22 -7.01 5.96
C ASN A 162 9.12 -7.54 7.08
N GLU A 163 10.39 -7.82 6.79
CA GLU A 163 11.36 -8.34 7.76
C GLU A 163 11.61 -7.37 8.91
N GLU A 164 11.87 -6.09 8.61
CA GLU A 164 12.06 -5.04 9.60
C GLU A 164 10.82 -4.84 10.47
N PHE A 165 9.63 -4.83 9.84
CA PHE A 165 8.38 -4.71 10.57
C PHE A 165 8.19 -5.83 11.60
N TYR A 166 8.34 -7.09 11.19
CA TYR A 166 8.14 -8.21 12.11
C TYR A 166 9.23 -8.30 13.18
N THR A 167 10.47 -7.94 12.86
CA THR A 167 11.55 -7.78 13.82
C THR A 167 11.20 -6.70 14.85
N LYS A 168 10.76 -5.53 14.39
CA LYS A 168 10.36 -4.43 15.26
C LYS A 168 9.12 -4.77 16.09
N LEU A 169 8.14 -5.45 15.50
CA LEU A 169 6.93 -5.93 16.19
C LEU A 169 7.25 -6.84 17.38
N ALA A 170 8.30 -7.69 17.25
CA ALA A 170 8.72 -8.60 18.30
C ALA A 170 9.42 -7.89 19.48
N HIS A 171 10.09 -6.74 19.25
CA HIS A 171 10.92 -6.07 20.25
C HIS A 171 10.37 -4.72 20.73
N SER A 172 9.39 -4.13 20.03
CA SER A 172 8.85 -2.83 20.40
C SER A 172 7.96 -2.89 21.65
N ALA A 173 8.15 -1.90 22.53
CA ALA A 173 7.26 -1.70 23.66
C ALA A 173 5.87 -1.18 23.23
N HIS A 174 5.77 -0.59 22.06
CA HIS A 174 4.52 -0.04 21.50
C HIS A 174 3.96 -0.98 20.44
N HIS A 175 2.68 -1.35 20.62
CA HIS A 175 1.96 -2.04 19.55
C HIS A 175 1.74 -1.05 18.40
N PRO A 176 2.09 -1.43 17.15
CA PRO A 176 1.91 -0.54 16.01
C PRO A 176 0.44 -0.22 15.73
N GLN A 177 0.21 0.91 15.08
CA GLN A 177 -1.10 1.34 14.62
C GLN A 177 -1.04 1.64 13.14
N THR A 178 -2.16 1.47 12.46
CA THR A 178 -2.30 1.78 11.03
C THR A 178 -3.20 3.00 10.83
N SER A 179 -2.92 3.76 9.80
CA SER A 179 -3.80 4.80 9.29
C SER A 179 -3.91 4.72 7.78
N GLN A 180 -5.08 5.06 7.25
CA GLN A 180 -5.32 5.10 5.80
C GLN A 180 -4.38 6.10 5.12
N PRO A 181 -4.05 5.93 3.82
CA PRO A 181 -3.31 6.91 3.06
C PRO A 181 -4.06 8.26 3.10
N PRO A 182 -3.38 9.40 3.29
CA PRO A 182 -4.02 10.70 3.25
C PRO A 182 -4.57 11.00 1.84
N PRO A 183 -5.65 11.78 1.71
CA PRO A 183 -6.21 12.14 0.40
C PRO A 183 -5.21 12.79 -0.56
N ALA A 184 -4.17 13.41 -0.02
CA ALA A 184 -3.11 14.03 -0.82
C ALA A 184 -2.28 12.99 -1.59
N ASP A 185 -2.05 11.78 -1.04
CA ASP A 185 -1.31 10.71 -1.70
C ASP A 185 -2.11 10.17 -2.89
N PHE A 186 -3.40 9.89 -2.69
CA PHE A 186 -4.30 9.50 -3.78
C PHE A 186 -4.42 10.57 -4.86
N ARG A 187 -4.57 11.84 -4.47
CA ARG A 187 -4.68 12.94 -5.42
C ARG A 187 -3.44 13.06 -6.31
N ARG A 188 -2.24 12.93 -5.74
CA ARG A 188 -0.99 12.95 -6.53
C ARG A 188 -0.95 11.79 -7.52
N MET A 189 -1.26 10.58 -7.07
CA MET A 189 -1.33 9.40 -7.92
C MET A 189 -2.32 9.61 -9.07
N TYR A 190 -3.55 10.00 -8.78
CA TYR A 190 -4.57 10.22 -9.82
C TYR A 190 -4.22 11.37 -10.78
N GLN A 191 -3.64 12.47 -10.28
CA GLN A 191 -3.17 13.56 -11.14
C GLN A 191 -2.08 13.10 -12.10
N PHE A 192 -1.12 12.33 -11.63
CA PHE A 192 -0.09 11.73 -12.48
C PHE A 192 -0.73 10.79 -13.51
N LEU A 193 -1.54 9.84 -13.09
CA LEU A 193 -2.17 8.85 -13.97
C LEU A 193 -3.12 9.49 -15.00
N SER A 194 -3.84 10.55 -14.64
CA SER A 194 -4.74 11.25 -15.57
C SER A 194 -4.03 11.91 -16.76
N SER A 195 -2.71 12.14 -16.66
CA SER A 195 -1.88 12.65 -17.74
C SER A 195 -1.43 11.56 -18.72
N HIS A 196 -1.44 10.29 -18.30
CA HIS A 196 -0.88 9.16 -19.06
C HIS A 196 -1.94 8.13 -19.49
N TYR A 197 -3.03 8.00 -18.74
CA TYR A 197 -4.11 7.06 -19.00
C TYR A 197 -5.42 7.77 -19.35
N GLU A 198 -6.29 7.11 -20.09
CA GLU A 198 -7.61 7.63 -20.45
C GLU A 198 -8.63 7.44 -19.33
N SER A 199 -8.49 6.35 -18.57
CA SER A 199 -9.42 5.94 -17.51
C SER A 199 -8.68 5.36 -16.30
N VAL A 200 -9.39 5.26 -15.15
CA VAL A 200 -8.86 4.63 -13.94
C VAL A 200 -9.91 3.76 -13.25
N ILE A 201 -9.48 2.58 -12.80
CA ILE A 201 -10.18 1.76 -11.82
C ILE A 201 -9.34 1.74 -10.55
N SER A 202 -9.93 2.10 -9.41
CA SER A 202 -9.25 2.13 -8.12
C SER A 202 -9.94 1.17 -7.15
N LEU A 203 -9.26 0.07 -6.78
CA LEU A 203 -9.80 -1.03 -5.98
C LEU A 203 -9.17 -1.02 -4.59
N HIS A 204 -9.99 -0.91 -3.55
CA HIS A 204 -9.52 -0.76 -2.18
C HIS A 204 -10.16 -1.75 -1.20
N LEU A 205 -9.48 -1.94 -0.07
CA LEU A 205 -10.03 -2.72 1.05
C LEU A 205 -11.37 -2.14 1.55
N PRO A 206 -12.20 -2.95 2.27
CA PRO A 206 -13.57 -2.58 2.61
C PRO A 206 -13.67 -1.25 3.37
N GLN A 207 -14.56 -0.39 2.92
CA GLN A 207 -14.83 0.91 3.52
C GLN A 207 -15.27 0.84 4.99
N VAL A 208 -15.83 -0.29 5.42
CA VAL A 208 -16.22 -0.51 6.82
C VAL A 208 -15.04 -0.89 7.72
N LEU A 209 -13.88 -1.23 7.15
CA LEU A 209 -12.66 -1.59 7.89
C LEU A 209 -11.63 -0.46 7.92
N SER A 210 -11.65 0.43 6.93
CA SER A 210 -10.66 1.51 6.78
C SER A 210 -11.26 2.71 6.04
N GLY A 211 -10.79 3.91 6.36
CA GLY A 211 -11.10 5.13 5.60
C GLY A 211 -10.35 5.25 4.27
N THR A 212 -9.64 4.22 3.81
CA THR A 212 -8.88 4.23 2.54
C THR A 212 -9.80 4.50 1.35
N TYR A 213 -10.92 3.78 1.25
CA TYR A 213 -11.93 3.98 0.19
C TYR A 213 -12.46 5.42 0.16
N GLN A 214 -12.82 5.98 1.31
CA GLN A 214 -13.34 7.34 1.42
C GLN A 214 -12.30 8.39 1.01
N ASN A 215 -11.03 8.21 1.42
CA ASN A 215 -9.95 9.12 1.05
C ASN A 215 -9.62 9.04 -0.45
N ALA A 216 -9.65 7.85 -1.03
CA ALA A 216 -9.50 7.62 -2.46
C ALA A 216 -10.64 8.30 -3.24
N SER A 217 -11.91 8.10 -2.82
CA SER A 217 -13.10 8.72 -3.42
C SER A 217 -13.01 10.24 -3.41
N ALA A 218 -12.76 10.83 -2.24
CA ALA A 218 -12.63 12.29 -2.09
C ALA A 218 -11.47 12.88 -2.91
N ALA A 219 -10.43 12.09 -3.19
CA ALA A 219 -9.32 12.51 -4.03
C ALA A 219 -9.69 12.42 -5.52
N LEU A 220 -10.36 11.33 -5.95
CA LEU A 220 -10.73 11.10 -7.34
C LEU A 220 -11.77 12.12 -7.84
N GLU A 221 -12.69 12.54 -7.00
CA GLU A 221 -13.67 13.61 -7.33
C GLU A 221 -13.00 14.93 -7.76
N LYS A 222 -11.74 15.17 -7.34
CA LYS A 222 -10.97 16.39 -7.67
C LYS A 222 -10.08 16.25 -8.88
N VAL A 223 -10.05 15.08 -9.50
CA VAL A 223 -9.26 14.78 -10.70
C VAL A 223 -10.19 14.31 -11.80
N LYS A 224 -9.89 14.65 -13.04
CA LYS A 224 -10.67 14.21 -14.20
C LYS A 224 -9.80 13.41 -15.14
N PHE A 225 -10.21 12.19 -15.42
CA PHE A 225 -9.67 11.39 -16.51
C PHE A 225 -10.42 11.72 -17.82
N LYS A 226 -9.78 11.42 -18.94
CA LYS A 226 -10.34 11.77 -20.27
C LYS A 226 -11.64 11.06 -20.58
N GLN A 227 -11.83 9.82 -20.10
CA GLN A 227 -13.00 9.00 -20.37
C GLN A 227 -13.73 8.59 -19.09
N HIS A 228 -13.21 7.61 -18.35
CA HIS A 228 -13.93 7.00 -17.23
C HIS A 228 -13.08 6.93 -15.96
N GLN A 229 -13.76 6.98 -14.82
CA GLN A 229 -13.11 6.80 -13.52
C GLN A 229 -14.08 6.15 -12.54
N THR A 230 -13.62 5.16 -11.79
CA THR A 230 -14.42 4.49 -10.75
C THR A 230 -13.58 4.05 -9.57
N ILE A 231 -14.23 3.95 -8.41
CA ILE A 231 -13.66 3.36 -7.20
C ILE A 231 -14.50 2.17 -6.80
N LEU A 232 -13.86 1.07 -6.48
CA LEU A 232 -14.46 -0.19 -6.10
C LEU A 232 -14.08 -0.55 -4.66
N ASP A 233 -15.06 -0.95 -3.88
CA ASP A 233 -14.86 -1.63 -2.60
C ASP A 233 -14.64 -3.12 -2.91
N SER A 234 -13.46 -3.65 -2.61
CA SER A 234 -13.13 -5.05 -2.89
C SER A 234 -13.95 -6.05 -2.07
N LEU A 235 -14.63 -5.58 -1.02
CA LEU A 235 -15.28 -6.43 -0.01
C LEU A 235 -14.38 -7.59 0.44
N SER A 236 -13.07 -7.39 0.33
CA SER A 236 -12.02 -8.36 0.66
C SER A 236 -10.78 -7.66 1.23
N VAL A 237 -9.81 -8.43 1.68
CA VAL A 237 -8.53 -7.93 2.20
C VAL A 237 -7.39 -8.82 1.71
N SER A 238 -6.16 -8.32 1.76
CA SER A 238 -4.97 -9.13 1.49
C SER A 238 -5.03 -9.83 0.13
N ALA A 239 -4.63 -11.10 0.04
CA ALA A 239 -4.70 -11.89 -1.19
C ALA A 239 -6.11 -11.93 -1.82
N GLY A 240 -7.18 -11.70 -1.05
CA GLY A 240 -8.52 -11.62 -1.62
C GLY A 240 -8.70 -10.38 -2.49
N THR A 241 -8.23 -9.22 -2.06
CA THR A 241 -8.13 -8.03 -2.92
C THR A 241 -7.12 -8.27 -4.05
N GLY A 242 -6.02 -8.99 -3.76
CA GLY A 242 -4.99 -9.34 -4.74
C GLY A 242 -5.52 -10.15 -5.92
N VAL A 243 -6.29 -11.22 -5.69
CA VAL A 243 -6.84 -12.03 -6.79
C VAL A 243 -7.85 -11.26 -7.64
N ILE A 244 -8.61 -10.33 -7.02
CA ILE A 244 -9.51 -9.43 -7.75
C ILE A 244 -8.70 -8.46 -8.62
N ALA A 245 -7.66 -7.84 -8.06
CA ALA A 245 -6.79 -6.92 -8.78
C ALA A 245 -6.09 -7.61 -9.96
N LEU A 246 -5.62 -8.84 -9.77
CA LEU A 246 -4.96 -9.63 -10.82
C LEU A 246 -5.92 -9.97 -11.96
N GLU A 247 -7.18 -10.32 -11.66
CA GLU A 247 -8.21 -10.54 -12.69
C GLU A 247 -8.41 -9.30 -13.56
N LEU A 248 -8.57 -8.14 -12.92
CA LEU A 248 -8.77 -6.87 -13.63
C LEU A 248 -7.53 -6.49 -14.45
N ALA A 249 -6.34 -6.68 -13.90
CA ALA A 249 -5.10 -6.37 -14.57
C ALA A 249 -4.89 -7.21 -15.83
N GLU A 250 -5.13 -8.51 -15.76
CA GLU A 250 -5.06 -9.40 -16.94
C GLU A 250 -6.12 -9.04 -18.00
N ALA A 251 -7.30 -8.59 -17.59
CA ALA A 251 -8.32 -8.13 -18.52
C ALA A 251 -7.96 -6.77 -19.16
N ILE A 252 -7.30 -5.88 -18.43
CA ILE A 252 -6.74 -4.63 -18.98
C ILE A 252 -5.67 -4.93 -20.01
N ASP A 253 -4.78 -5.88 -19.75
CA ASP A 253 -3.74 -6.32 -20.69
C ASP A 253 -4.32 -6.91 -22.00
N GLN A 254 -5.58 -7.39 -21.95
CA GLN A 254 -6.33 -7.91 -23.09
C GLN A 254 -7.20 -6.82 -23.78
N ASP A 255 -6.98 -5.54 -23.48
CA ASP A 255 -7.73 -4.41 -24.02
C ASP A 255 -9.26 -4.47 -23.77
N MET A 256 -9.71 -5.10 -22.68
CA MET A 256 -11.12 -5.15 -22.29
C MET A 256 -11.64 -3.71 -22.06
N SER A 257 -12.85 -3.43 -22.52
CA SER A 257 -13.47 -2.10 -22.39
C SER A 257 -13.79 -1.76 -20.92
N PHE A 258 -13.83 -0.47 -20.59
CA PHE A 258 -14.10 -0.02 -19.22
C PHE A 258 -15.47 -0.51 -18.67
N PRO A 259 -16.59 -0.52 -19.42
CA PRO A 259 -17.85 -1.09 -18.93
C PRO A 259 -17.75 -2.59 -18.64
N GLU A 260 -17.09 -3.36 -19.50
CA GLU A 260 -16.87 -4.80 -19.30
C GLU A 260 -16.00 -5.07 -18.07
N LEU A 261 -14.93 -4.26 -17.88
CA LEU A 261 -14.06 -4.34 -16.69
C LEU A 261 -14.82 -4.04 -15.39
N THR A 262 -15.72 -3.07 -15.39
CA THR A 262 -16.55 -2.78 -14.21
C THR A 262 -17.49 -3.93 -13.88
N GLN A 263 -18.11 -4.53 -14.88
CA GLN A 263 -18.94 -5.72 -14.70
C GLN A 263 -18.10 -6.92 -14.20
N LEU A 264 -16.95 -7.16 -14.83
CA LEU A 264 -16.00 -8.22 -14.39
C LEU A 264 -15.56 -8.03 -12.94
N ALA A 265 -15.32 -6.77 -12.51
CA ALA A 265 -14.96 -6.46 -11.14
C ALA A 265 -16.06 -6.85 -10.15
N GLU A 266 -17.32 -6.48 -10.43
CA GLU A 266 -18.45 -6.83 -9.59
C GLU A 266 -18.62 -8.36 -9.48
N GLU A 267 -18.56 -9.08 -10.60
CA GLU A 267 -18.63 -10.53 -10.64
C GLU A 267 -17.47 -11.18 -9.87
N THR A 268 -16.25 -10.66 -10.04
CA THR A 268 -15.06 -11.20 -9.37
C THR A 268 -15.09 -10.97 -7.87
N ILE A 269 -15.58 -9.80 -7.42
CA ILE A 269 -15.77 -9.50 -6.00
C ILE A 269 -16.76 -10.50 -5.39
N GLU A 270 -17.88 -10.78 -6.04
CA GLU A 270 -18.87 -11.76 -5.56
C GLU A 270 -18.34 -13.19 -5.52
N LYS A 271 -17.44 -13.53 -6.43
CA LYS A 271 -16.85 -14.88 -6.57
C LYS A 271 -15.55 -15.03 -5.78
N THR A 272 -15.16 -14.06 -4.95
CA THR A 272 -13.94 -14.15 -4.15
C THR A 272 -14.25 -14.32 -2.67
N GLU A 273 -13.64 -15.32 -2.05
CA GLU A 273 -13.68 -15.52 -0.60
C GLU A 273 -12.27 -15.56 -0.03
N ILE A 274 -12.04 -14.95 1.13
CA ILE A 274 -10.79 -15.06 1.88
C ILE A 274 -11.04 -15.72 3.24
N PHE A 275 -10.17 -16.63 3.62
CA PHE A 275 -10.14 -17.30 4.92
C PHE A 275 -8.83 -16.98 5.61
N ILE A 276 -8.88 -16.64 6.90
CA ILE A 276 -7.70 -16.22 7.67
C ILE A 276 -7.65 -17.01 8.97
N ALA A 277 -6.55 -17.72 9.23
CA ALA A 277 -6.23 -18.35 10.49
C ALA A 277 -5.16 -17.53 11.21
N LEU A 278 -5.46 -17.09 12.42
CA LEU A 278 -4.55 -16.36 13.29
C LEU A 278 -3.97 -17.29 14.34
N LYS A 279 -2.68 -17.14 14.64
CA LYS A 279 -2.05 -17.88 15.74
C LYS A 279 -2.57 -17.44 17.10
N THR A 280 -2.87 -16.14 17.25
CA THR A 280 -3.51 -15.54 18.42
C THR A 280 -4.48 -14.45 17.97
N LEU A 281 -5.43 -14.08 18.81
CA LEU A 281 -6.36 -12.96 18.57
C LEU A 281 -5.84 -11.62 19.14
N ASP A 282 -4.64 -11.60 19.70
CA ASP A 282 -4.09 -10.42 20.37
C ASP A 282 -3.89 -9.24 19.41
N ALA A 283 -3.32 -9.49 18.23
CA ALA A 283 -3.06 -8.47 17.23
C ALA A 283 -4.36 -7.83 16.72
N VAL A 284 -5.34 -8.63 16.33
CA VAL A 284 -6.66 -8.15 15.87
C VAL A 284 -7.39 -7.34 16.94
N GLN A 285 -7.29 -7.77 18.22
CA GLN A 285 -7.90 -7.05 19.32
C GLN A 285 -7.21 -5.71 19.59
N LYS A 286 -5.86 -5.70 19.66
CA LYS A 286 -5.07 -4.48 19.86
C LYS A 286 -5.29 -3.49 18.71
N GLY A 287 -5.44 -3.99 17.50
CA GLY A 287 -5.79 -3.22 16.33
C GLY A 287 -7.25 -2.70 16.29
N GLY A 288 -8.08 -3.05 17.29
CA GLY A 288 -9.45 -2.55 17.40
C GLY A 288 -10.49 -3.20 16.46
N ARG A 289 -10.16 -4.26 15.73
CA ARG A 289 -11.06 -4.96 14.78
C ARG A 289 -11.75 -6.16 15.42
N LEU A 290 -11.47 -6.46 16.70
CA LEU A 290 -12.17 -7.47 17.50
C LEU A 290 -12.44 -6.93 18.93
N SER A 291 -13.68 -7.08 19.45
CA SER A 291 -14.02 -6.62 20.78
C SER A 291 -13.40 -7.51 21.90
N VAL A 292 -12.97 -6.88 23.00
CA VAL A 292 -12.29 -7.53 24.15
C VAL A 292 -13.13 -8.66 24.76
N GLY A 293 -14.46 -8.47 24.88
CA GLY A 293 -15.34 -9.46 25.50
C GLY A 293 -15.45 -10.76 24.70
N LYS A 294 -15.51 -10.66 23.37
CA LYS A 294 -15.54 -11.82 22.46
C LYS A 294 -14.23 -12.62 22.53
N LYS A 295 -13.07 -11.94 22.61
CA LYS A 295 -11.78 -12.61 22.71
C LYS A 295 -11.66 -13.47 23.98
N ARG A 296 -12.02 -12.94 25.16
CA ARG A 296 -11.92 -13.67 26.44
C ARG A 296 -12.71 -14.99 26.42
N LEU A 297 -13.90 -14.98 25.81
CA LEU A 297 -14.71 -16.19 25.69
C LEU A 297 -14.06 -17.22 24.77
N ILE A 298 -13.48 -16.77 23.65
CA ILE A 298 -12.81 -17.62 22.65
C ILE A 298 -11.55 -18.26 23.24
N ASP A 299 -10.73 -17.47 23.94
CA ASP A 299 -9.50 -17.94 24.61
C ASP A 299 -9.83 -18.96 25.72
N PHE A 300 -10.89 -18.70 26.50
CA PHE A 300 -11.34 -19.61 27.56
C PHE A 300 -11.79 -20.98 27.00
N LEU A 301 -12.47 -20.99 25.86
CA LEU A 301 -12.94 -22.21 25.21
C LEU A 301 -11.84 -22.95 24.40
N GLY A 302 -10.63 -22.40 24.32
CA GLY A 302 -9.53 -22.98 23.51
C GLY A 302 -9.84 -23.10 22.03
N LEU A 303 -10.66 -22.19 21.51
CA LEU A 303 -11.11 -22.17 20.12
C LEU A 303 -10.13 -21.43 19.22
N ASN A 304 -9.88 -21.95 18.03
CA ASN A 304 -9.20 -21.22 16.98
C ASN A 304 -10.25 -20.83 15.95
N LEU A 305 -10.39 -19.53 15.72
CA LEU A 305 -11.32 -18.99 14.74
C LEU A 305 -10.70 -19.03 13.34
N VAL A 306 -11.50 -19.43 12.37
CA VAL A 306 -11.28 -19.06 10.97
C VAL A 306 -12.11 -17.81 10.70
N LEU A 307 -11.43 -16.76 10.30
CA LEU A 307 -12.04 -15.48 9.97
C LEU A 307 -12.24 -15.37 8.46
N SER A 308 -13.22 -14.59 8.05
CA SER A 308 -13.48 -14.26 6.65
C SER A 308 -14.11 -12.87 6.57
N ILE A 309 -14.10 -12.28 5.40
CA ILE A 309 -14.82 -11.04 5.11
C ILE A 309 -16.22 -11.41 4.61
N THR A 310 -17.24 -10.78 5.18
CA THR A 310 -18.63 -10.97 4.76
C THR A 310 -18.92 -10.16 3.50
N ARG A 311 -20.01 -10.45 2.80
CA ARG A 311 -20.51 -9.66 1.65
C ARG A 311 -20.72 -8.17 1.95
N ASN A 312 -20.78 -7.76 3.24
CA ASN A 312 -20.86 -6.37 3.67
C ASN A 312 -19.49 -5.82 4.10
N GLY A 313 -18.38 -6.47 3.75
CA GLY A 313 -17.03 -6.03 4.08
C GLY A 313 -16.60 -6.23 5.54
N LEU A 314 -17.42 -6.86 6.40
CA LEU A 314 -17.12 -7.03 7.83
C LEU A 314 -16.25 -8.27 8.09
N LEU A 315 -15.21 -8.14 8.90
CA LEU A 315 -14.43 -9.26 9.41
C LEU A 315 -15.24 -10.06 10.42
N LYS A 316 -15.54 -11.33 10.14
CA LYS A 316 -16.32 -12.21 11.03
C LYS A 316 -15.76 -13.64 11.07
N PRO A 317 -15.97 -14.36 12.18
CA PRO A 317 -15.76 -15.81 12.21
C PRO A 317 -16.68 -16.51 11.21
N CYS A 318 -16.11 -17.38 10.39
CA CYS A 318 -16.83 -18.26 9.46
C CYS A 318 -16.65 -19.75 9.78
N GLY A 319 -15.73 -20.06 10.71
CA GLY A 319 -15.48 -21.41 11.18
C GLY A 319 -14.71 -21.43 12.50
N VAL A 320 -14.69 -22.61 13.11
CA VAL A 320 -13.99 -22.88 14.36
C VAL A 320 -13.21 -24.18 14.22
N THR A 321 -11.97 -24.19 14.71
CA THR A 321 -11.20 -25.43 14.88
C THR A 321 -10.82 -25.60 16.35
N PHE A 322 -10.90 -26.84 16.85
CA PHE A 322 -10.67 -27.12 18.27
C PHE A 322 -9.21 -27.55 18.51
N GLY A 323 -8.66 -27.08 19.65
CA GLY A 323 -7.34 -27.46 20.15
C GLY A 323 -6.18 -26.75 19.45
N ARG A 324 -5.19 -26.34 20.24
CA ARG A 324 -4.05 -25.50 19.81
C ARG A 324 -3.01 -26.24 18.94
N LYS A 325 -3.02 -27.57 18.93
CA LYS A 325 -2.10 -28.36 18.10
C LYS A 325 -2.61 -28.42 16.66
N ASN A 326 -1.71 -28.28 15.69
CA ASN A 326 -1.97 -28.45 14.26
C ASN A 326 -3.04 -27.49 13.71
N ILE A 327 -3.03 -26.20 14.16
CA ILE A 327 -4.00 -25.19 13.74
C ILE A 327 -4.07 -25.10 12.22
N PHE A 328 -2.92 -25.00 11.55
CA PHE A 328 -2.85 -24.79 10.12
C PHE A 328 -3.28 -26.03 9.31
N GLU A 329 -3.04 -27.24 9.81
CA GLU A 329 -3.56 -28.45 9.20
C GLU A 329 -5.11 -28.51 9.25
N LYS A 330 -5.69 -28.06 10.36
CA LYS A 330 -7.15 -27.97 10.50
C LYS A 330 -7.72 -26.86 9.62
N PHE A 331 -7.02 -25.73 9.54
CA PHE A 331 -7.36 -24.61 8.67
C PHE A 331 -7.34 -25.04 7.20
N LYS A 332 -6.27 -25.68 6.73
CA LYS A 332 -6.14 -26.24 5.40
C LYS A 332 -7.33 -27.16 5.06
N LYS A 333 -7.64 -28.12 5.95
CA LYS A 333 -8.80 -29.02 5.76
C LYS A 333 -10.12 -28.26 5.70
N PHE A 334 -10.28 -27.21 6.50
CA PHE A 334 -11.47 -26.37 6.47
C PHE A 334 -11.62 -25.67 5.12
N VAL A 335 -10.55 -25.05 4.58
CA VAL A 335 -10.60 -24.38 3.29
C VAL A 335 -10.82 -25.36 2.14
N LEU A 336 -10.14 -26.51 2.13
CA LEU A 336 -10.38 -27.56 1.14
C LEU A 336 -11.83 -28.07 1.15
N LYS A 337 -12.44 -28.17 2.34
CA LYS A 337 -13.87 -28.53 2.45
C LYS A 337 -14.78 -27.44 1.87
N LYS A 338 -14.45 -26.16 2.05
CA LYS A 338 -15.18 -25.02 1.47
C LYS A 338 -15.06 -24.97 -0.06
N ALA A 339 -13.91 -25.33 -0.56
CA ALA A 339 -13.57 -25.37 -1.99
C ALA A 339 -14.07 -26.64 -2.70
N HIS A 340 -14.48 -27.68 -1.95
CA HIS A 340 -14.88 -28.98 -2.51
C HIS A 340 -16.04 -28.85 -3.52
N ASN A 341 -15.90 -29.47 -4.67
CA ASN A 341 -16.85 -29.42 -5.80
C ASN A 341 -17.05 -28.02 -6.42
N LYS A 342 -16.14 -27.09 -6.16
CA LYS A 342 -16.15 -25.78 -6.81
C LYS A 342 -15.01 -25.70 -7.83
N SER A 343 -15.26 -25.04 -8.95
CA SER A 343 -14.22 -24.70 -9.91
C SER A 343 -13.52 -23.44 -9.43
N ILE A 344 -12.19 -23.51 -9.27
CA ILE A 344 -11.37 -22.43 -8.74
C ILE A 344 -10.46 -21.93 -9.85
N LYS A 345 -10.48 -20.61 -10.07
CA LYS A 345 -9.63 -19.94 -11.05
C LYS A 345 -8.29 -19.54 -10.45
N ARG A 346 -8.30 -18.95 -9.23
CA ARG A 346 -7.07 -18.50 -8.55
C ARG A 346 -7.10 -18.80 -7.06
N ILE A 347 -5.91 -19.01 -6.51
CA ILE A 347 -5.68 -19.21 -5.09
C ILE A 347 -4.53 -18.30 -4.66
N GLY A 348 -4.80 -17.34 -3.78
CA GLY A 348 -3.77 -16.51 -3.14
C GLY A 348 -3.51 -17.00 -1.72
N ILE A 349 -2.27 -17.33 -1.40
CA ILE A 349 -1.84 -17.74 -0.06
C ILE A 349 -0.96 -16.64 0.51
N VAL A 350 -1.27 -16.18 1.73
CA VAL A 350 -0.50 -15.13 2.40
C VAL A 350 -0.10 -15.54 3.80
N HIS A 351 1.06 -15.06 4.26
CA HIS A 351 1.58 -15.44 5.58
C HIS A 351 2.23 -14.27 6.32
N GLY A 352 2.20 -14.32 7.66
CA GLY A 352 2.96 -13.44 8.53
C GLY A 352 4.14 -14.20 9.13
N VAL A 353 5.32 -14.20 8.47
CA VAL A 353 6.53 -14.93 8.88
C VAL A 353 6.27 -16.44 9.09
N ASN A 354 5.65 -17.07 8.12
CA ASN A 354 5.34 -18.51 8.15
C ASN A 354 5.47 -19.16 6.75
N PRO A 355 6.61 -18.94 6.05
CA PRO A 355 6.78 -19.35 4.66
C PRO A 355 6.67 -20.86 4.46
N ASP A 356 7.25 -21.68 5.35
CA ASP A 356 7.23 -23.15 5.24
C ASP A 356 5.81 -23.72 5.24
N THR A 357 4.93 -23.14 6.09
CA THR A 357 3.52 -23.54 6.13
C THR A 357 2.80 -23.08 4.86
N ALA A 358 3.07 -21.86 4.37
CA ALA A 358 2.46 -21.35 3.16
C ALA A 358 2.86 -22.16 1.94
N GLU A 359 4.14 -22.51 1.79
CA GLU A 359 4.61 -23.36 0.69
C GLU A 359 4.05 -24.79 0.74
N THR A 360 3.98 -25.38 1.96
CA THR A 360 3.29 -26.67 2.13
C THR A 360 1.83 -26.60 1.68
N MET A 361 1.13 -25.49 1.99
CA MET A 361 -0.25 -25.30 1.53
C MET A 361 -0.32 -25.12 0.03
N LYS A 362 0.58 -24.37 -0.59
CA LYS A 362 0.67 -24.17 -2.03
C LYS A 362 0.70 -25.52 -2.75
N VAL A 363 1.65 -26.40 -2.38
CA VAL A 363 1.77 -27.74 -2.98
C VAL A 363 0.46 -28.55 -2.87
N VAL A 364 -0.23 -28.47 -1.73
CA VAL A 364 -1.50 -29.19 -1.54
C VAL A 364 -2.62 -28.61 -2.40
N PHE A 365 -2.72 -27.28 -2.50
CA PHE A 365 -3.76 -26.63 -3.31
C PHE A 365 -3.51 -26.79 -4.81
N GLU A 366 -2.27 -26.71 -5.28
CA GLU A 366 -1.89 -27.00 -6.67
C GLU A 366 -2.24 -28.45 -7.05
N SER A 367 -1.99 -29.40 -6.15
CA SER A 367 -2.38 -30.81 -6.39
C SER A 367 -3.90 -31.02 -6.40
N ALA A 368 -4.64 -30.29 -5.57
CA ALA A 368 -6.10 -30.41 -5.47
C ALA A 368 -6.84 -29.66 -6.60
N TYR A 369 -6.23 -28.60 -7.13
CA TYR A 369 -6.79 -27.72 -8.16
C TYR A 369 -5.73 -27.41 -9.23
N PRO A 370 -5.39 -28.38 -10.08
CA PRO A 370 -4.26 -28.25 -11.02
C PRO A 370 -4.46 -27.16 -12.09
N ASP A 371 -5.70 -26.75 -12.34
CA ASP A 371 -6.04 -25.70 -13.30
C ASP A 371 -6.07 -24.31 -12.66
N ALA A 372 -5.92 -24.19 -11.34
CA ALA A 372 -5.93 -22.92 -10.65
C ALA A 372 -4.53 -22.27 -10.65
N GLN A 373 -4.48 -20.98 -10.90
CA GLN A 373 -3.26 -20.19 -10.70
C GLN A 373 -3.05 -19.98 -9.20
N VAL A 374 -1.90 -20.41 -8.65
CA VAL A 374 -1.57 -20.27 -7.22
C VAL A 374 -0.38 -19.34 -7.02
N PHE A 375 -0.50 -18.37 -6.12
CA PHE A 375 0.64 -17.57 -5.67
C PHE A 375 0.76 -17.56 -4.15
N VAL A 376 1.97 -17.29 -3.67
CA VAL A 376 2.29 -17.06 -2.25
C VAL A 376 2.86 -15.66 -2.09
N SER A 377 2.46 -14.97 -1.04
CA SER A 377 2.96 -13.64 -0.68
C SER A 377 2.99 -13.47 0.84
N ASP A 378 3.61 -12.38 1.30
CA ASP A 378 3.57 -11.96 2.69
C ASP A 378 2.35 -11.08 2.99
N PHE A 379 1.81 -11.17 4.20
CA PHE A 379 1.03 -10.05 4.72
C PHE A 379 1.91 -8.81 4.80
N CYS A 380 1.48 -7.72 4.19
CA CYS A 380 2.17 -6.43 4.32
C CYS A 380 2.25 -5.99 5.79
N PRO A 381 3.20 -5.12 6.16
CA PRO A 381 3.31 -4.57 7.50
C PRO A 381 1.99 -4.02 8.06
N ALA A 382 1.23 -3.28 7.24
CA ALA A 382 -0.06 -2.73 7.65
C ALA A 382 -1.07 -3.81 8.05
N LEU A 383 -1.19 -4.91 7.32
CA LEU A 383 -2.04 -6.04 7.71
C LEU A 383 -1.40 -6.88 8.82
N GLY A 384 -0.08 -6.96 8.87
CA GLY A 384 0.68 -7.60 9.95
C GLY A 384 0.38 -7.04 11.33
N VAL A 385 0.08 -5.71 11.43
CA VAL A 385 -0.40 -5.08 12.67
C VAL A 385 -1.63 -5.79 13.25
N HIS A 386 -2.51 -6.27 12.38
CA HIS A 386 -3.78 -6.89 12.76
C HIS A 386 -3.72 -8.42 12.73
N ALA A 387 -3.00 -9.01 11.80
CA ALA A 387 -2.90 -10.46 11.66
C ALA A 387 -1.90 -11.07 12.64
N GLY A 388 -0.79 -10.36 12.91
CA GLY A 388 0.28 -10.82 13.80
C GLY A 388 1.17 -11.89 13.18
N VAL A 389 2.21 -12.25 13.93
CA VAL A 389 3.19 -13.28 13.55
C VAL A 389 2.55 -14.66 13.47
N GLY A 390 2.83 -15.39 12.39
CA GLY A 390 2.40 -16.76 12.16
C GLY A 390 0.99 -16.88 11.59
N ALA A 391 0.33 -15.78 11.22
CA ALA A 391 -0.96 -15.84 10.53
C ALA A 391 -0.84 -16.46 9.14
N ILE A 392 -1.91 -17.10 8.66
CA ILE A 392 -2.05 -17.61 7.28
C ILE A 392 -3.41 -17.17 6.74
N GLY A 393 -3.43 -16.64 5.53
CA GLY A 393 -4.63 -16.34 4.76
C GLY A 393 -4.68 -17.16 3.46
N ILE A 394 -5.87 -17.56 3.04
CA ILE A 394 -6.10 -18.23 1.75
C ILE A 394 -7.30 -17.57 1.09
N ALA A 395 -7.06 -16.95 -0.06
CA ALA A 395 -8.09 -16.42 -0.92
C ALA A 395 -8.44 -17.42 -2.03
N LEU A 396 -9.72 -17.58 -2.32
CA LEU A 396 -10.23 -18.41 -3.40
C LEU A 396 -11.07 -17.54 -4.33
N GLN A 397 -10.71 -17.52 -5.60
CA GLN A 397 -11.52 -16.97 -6.68
C GLN A 397 -12.17 -18.12 -7.45
N TYR A 398 -13.48 -18.14 -7.49
CA TYR A 398 -14.26 -19.13 -8.22
C TYR A 398 -14.46 -18.72 -9.68
N ASN A 399 -14.62 -19.71 -10.59
CA ASN A 399 -15.00 -19.46 -11.99
C ASN A 399 -16.41 -18.90 -12.13
#